data_96b9d9b62ffe832dfd860ea266c0834f
#
_entry.id   96b9d9b62ffe832dfd860ea266c0834f
#
_cell.length_a   1.000
_cell.length_b   1.000
_cell.length_c   1.000
_cell.angle_alpha   90.00
_cell.angle_beta   90.00
_cell.angle_gamma   90.00
#
_symmetry.space_group_name_H-M   'P 1'
#
loop_
_entity.id
_entity.type
_entity.pdbx_description
1 polymer ?
#
loop_
_entity_poly.entity_id
_entity_poly.type
_entity_poly.pdbx_seq_one_letter_code
_entity_poly.pdbx_strand_id
1 'polypeptide(L)'
;MSTIKDRASDATGARLRTVDMRLEVIVLPVADVDRAKAFYTRLGWRLDADFASGDEWRVIQFTPPGSACSVIFGKNVTPAAPGSARGLYLIVSDLAAARRDLLDRGIAVSAPFHGAGDVHAGPDEPYLFGSVRVSGADPKRGSYSSFASFSDPDGNGWLFQEVTTRLPGRIAGDGTTFASTADLAATLRRAAVAHGEHEKRIGGHDENWADWYADYIVREQAGQPLPS
;
A
#
# COMPACT_ATOMS: atom_id res chain seq x y z
N MET A 1 -35.87 -29.83 46.66
CA MET A 1 -34.49 -29.51 46.28
C MET A 1 -34.25 -30.07 44.89
N SER A 2 -34.31 -29.27 43.87
CA SER A 2 -34.14 -29.68 42.47
C SER A 2 -32.89 -28.97 41.92
N THR A 3 -31.89 -29.77 41.58
CA THR A 3 -30.60 -29.31 41.12
C THR A 3 -30.68 -29.06 39.62
N ILE A 4 -30.57 -27.80 39.20
CA ILE A 4 -30.48 -27.40 37.81
C ILE A 4 -29.05 -27.65 37.36
N LYS A 5 -28.88 -28.60 36.42
CA LYS A 5 -27.62 -28.79 35.69
C LYS A 5 -27.46 -27.69 34.64
N ASP A 6 -26.46 -26.88 34.82
CA ASP A 6 -25.93 -25.99 33.78
C ASP A 6 -25.47 -26.82 32.58
N ARG A 7 -26.14 -26.63 31.45
CA ARG A 7 -25.65 -27.08 30.15
C ARG A 7 -24.76 -25.94 29.60
N ALA A 8 -23.44 -26.12 29.71
CA ALA A 8 -22.51 -25.34 28.91
C ALA A 8 -22.81 -25.60 27.43
N SER A 9 -23.26 -24.56 26.74
CA SER A 9 -23.45 -24.60 25.31
C SER A 9 -22.07 -24.49 24.65
N ASP A 10 -21.62 -25.59 24.04
CA ASP A 10 -20.54 -25.58 23.06
C ASP A 10 -20.97 -24.75 21.84
N ALA A 11 -20.73 -23.46 21.89
CA ALA A 11 -20.77 -22.62 20.71
C ALA A 11 -19.46 -22.81 19.93
N THR A 12 -19.41 -23.90 19.16
CA THR A 12 -18.41 -24.06 18.09
C THR A 12 -18.69 -22.94 17.08
N GLY A 13 -18.02 -21.80 17.25
CA GLY A 13 -18.07 -20.69 16.32
C GLY A 13 -17.55 -21.17 14.97
N ALA A 14 -18.45 -21.50 14.05
CA ALA A 14 -18.12 -21.68 12.66
C ALA A 14 -17.43 -20.39 12.19
N ARG A 15 -16.10 -20.42 12.00
CA ARG A 15 -15.39 -19.34 11.32
C ARG A 15 -16.05 -19.18 9.96
N LEU A 16 -16.76 -18.08 9.77
CA LEU A 16 -17.23 -17.69 8.45
C LEU A 16 -15.99 -17.63 7.56
N ARG A 17 -15.94 -18.47 6.55
CA ARG A 17 -14.90 -18.40 5.52
C ARG A 17 -15.13 -17.07 4.79
N THR A 18 -14.24 -16.11 4.98
CA THR A 18 -14.21 -14.88 4.19
C THR A 18 -13.72 -15.24 2.80
N VAL A 19 -14.44 -14.77 1.79
CA VAL A 19 -13.97 -14.82 0.40
C VAL A 19 -12.92 -13.74 0.25
N ASP A 20 -11.79 -14.06 -0.36
CA ASP A 20 -10.74 -13.08 -0.68
C ASP A 20 -11.29 -12.00 -1.60
N MET A 21 -11.07 -10.75 -1.23
CA MET A 21 -11.38 -9.58 -2.03
C MET A 21 -10.12 -8.73 -2.16
N ARG A 22 -9.69 -8.50 -3.39
CA ARG A 22 -8.51 -7.69 -3.70
C ARG A 22 -8.93 -6.50 -4.54
N LEU A 23 -8.37 -5.32 -4.24
CA LEU A 23 -8.57 -4.16 -5.09
C LEU A 23 -7.74 -4.35 -6.36
N GLU A 24 -8.40 -4.52 -7.50
CA GLU A 24 -7.76 -4.79 -8.80
C GLU A 24 -7.50 -3.50 -9.57
N VAL A 25 -8.51 -2.63 -9.62
CA VAL A 25 -8.44 -1.44 -10.48
C VAL A 25 -9.21 -0.26 -9.90
N ILE A 26 -8.68 0.95 -10.13
CA ILE A 26 -9.34 2.22 -9.83
C ILE A 26 -9.61 2.94 -11.15
N VAL A 27 -10.81 3.51 -11.30
CA VAL A 27 -11.18 4.29 -12.49
C VAL A 27 -10.83 5.76 -12.27
N LEU A 28 -10.09 6.35 -13.22
CA LEU A 28 -9.75 7.76 -13.24
C LEU A 28 -10.58 8.49 -14.30
N PRO A 29 -11.34 9.51 -13.94
CA PRO A 29 -12.07 10.32 -14.90
C PRO A 29 -11.13 11.32 -15.59
N VAL A 30 -11.00 11.22 -16.92
CA VAL A 30 -10.15 12.08 -17.75
C VAL A 30 -10.94 12.68 -18.90
N ALA A 31 -10.58 13.88 -19.31
CA ALA A 31 -11.19 14.56 -20.47
C ALA A 31 -10.49 14.17 -21.78
N ASP A 32 -9.18 13.99 -21.73
CA ASP A 32 -8.35 13.67 -22.89
C ASP A 32 -7.52 12.42 -22.61
N VAL A 33 -7.90 11.33 -23.29
CA VAL A 33 -7.32 9.98 -23.07
C VAL A 33 -5.85 9.93 -23.49
N ASP A 34 -5.47 10.60 -24.60
CA ASP A 34 -4.08 10.58 -25.08
C ASP A 34 -3.17 11.44 -24.21
N ARG A 35 -3.65 12.58 -23.75
CA ARG A 35 -2.93 13.42 -22.78
C ARG A 35 -2.69 12.70 -21.46
N ALA A 36 -3.71 12.00 -20.95
CA ALA A 36 -3.59 11.17 -19.75
C ALA A 36 -2.60 10.01 -19.98
N LYS A 37 -2.70 9.29 -21.12
CA LYS A 37 -1.75 8.23 -21.48
C LYS A 37 -0.31 8.73 -21.49
N ALA A 38 -0.05 9.87 -22.13
CA ALA A 38 1.29 10.46 -22.17
C ALA A 38 1.81 10.82 -20.76
N PHE A 39 0.93 11.30 -19.88
CA PHE A 39 1.27 11.63 -18.51
C PHE A 39 1.65 10.37 -17.71
N TYR A 40 0.83 9.32 -17.69
CA TYR A 40 1.10 8.10 -16.93
C TYR A 40 2.28 7.30 -17.50
N THR A 41 2.53 7.38 -18.82
CA THR A 41 3.77 6.87 -19.43
C THR A 41 5.00 7.61 -18.90
N ARG A 42 4.94 8.93 -18.80
CA ARG A 42 6.04 9.77 -18.27
C ARG A 42 6.28 9.51 -16.78
N LEU A 43 5.25 9.14 -15.99
CA LEU A 43 5.43 8.67 -14.62
C LEU A 43 6.25 7.36 -14.54
N GLY A 44 6.47 6.67 -15.66
CA GLY A 44 7.16 5.39 -15.71
C GLY A 44 6.29 4.21 -15.29
N TRP A 45 4.97 4.39 -15.31
CA TRP A 45 4.04 3.29 -15.01
C TRP A 45 3.95 2.33 -16.18
N ARG A 46 3.73 1.04 -15.89
CA ARG A 46 3.61 0.01 -16.91
C ARG A 46 2.26 0.12 -17.61
N LEU A 47 2.28 0.25 -18.95
CA LEU A 47 1.08 0.15 -19.77
C LEU A 47 0.69 -1.34 -19.89
N ASP A 48 -0.46 -1.72 -19.35
CA ASP A 48 -0.95 -3.09 -19.39
C ASP A 48 -1.92 -3.33 -20.53
N ALA A 49 -2.73 -2.31 -20.88
CA ALA A 49 -3.73 -2.42 -21.93
C ALA A 49 -4.02 -1.04 -22.57
N ASP A 50 -4.34 -1.06 -23.86
CA ASP A 50 -4.92 0.04 -24.62
C ASP A 50 -5.85 -0.56 -25.66
N PHE A 51 -7.13 -0.64 -25.33
CA PHE A 51 -8.16 -1.23 -26.18
C PHE A 51 -9.20 -0.20 -26.59
N ALA A 52 -9.57 -0.22 -27.86
CA ALA A 52 -10.64 0.59 -28.41
C ALA A 52 -11.65 -0.29 -29.14
N SER A 53 -12.92 0.10 -29.10
CA SER A 53 -14.01 -0.50 -29.89
C SER A 53 -14.79 0.62 -30.58
N GLY A 54 -14.54 0.75 -31.87
CA GLY A 54 -15.03 1.89 -32.65
C GLY A 54 -14.48 3.22 -32.10
N ASP A 55 -15.17 4.30 -32.44
CA ASP A 55 -14.78 5.66 -32.00
C ASP A 55 -15.39 6.04 -30.64
N GLU A 56 -16.29 5.22 -30.10
CA GLU A 56 -17.07 5.59 -28.93
C GLU A 56 -16.51 5.03 -27.62
N TRP A 57 -15.67 4.02 -27.67
CA TRP A 57 -15.15 3.41 -26.47
C TRP A 57 -13.65 3.14 -26.56
N ARG A 58 -12.91 3.54 -25.53
CA ARG A 58 -11.49 3.19 -25.35
C ARG A 58 -11.18 3.08 -23.87
N VAL A 59 -10.41 2.07 -23.49
CA VAL A 59 -9.87 1.88 -22.14
C VAL A 59 -8.37 1.69 -22.19
N ILE A 60 -7.69 2.38 -21.28
CA ILE A 60 -6.25 2.27 -21.07
C ILE A 60 -6.02 1.87 -19.61
N GLN A 61 -5.12 0.92 -19.39
CA GLN A 61 -4.73 0.45 -18.07
C GLN A 61 -3.26 0.67 -17.83
N PHE A 62 -2.93 1.24 -16.68
CA PHE A 62 -1.57 1.39 -16.18
C PHE A 62 -1.43 0.80 -14.78
N THR A 63 -0.27 0.18 -14.51
CA THR A 63 0.08 -0.28 -13.15
C THR A 63 1.28 0.50 -12.63
N PRO A 64 1.17 1.17 -11.46
CA PRO A 64 2.31 1.77 -10.77
C PRO A 64 3.37 0.73 -10.44
N PRO A 65 4.66 1.06 -10.44
CA PRO A 65 5.73 0.15 -10.03
C PRO A 65 5.48 -0.42 -8.62
N GLY A 66 5.52 -1.75 -8.49
CA GLY A 66 5.32 -2.44 -7.21
C GLY A 66 3.87 -2.48 -6.71
N SER A 67 2.89 -1.97 -7.47
CA SER A 67 1.48 -2.04 -7.11
C SER A 67 0.83 -3.33 -7.62
N ALA A 68 -0.05 -3.92 -6.80
CA ALA A 68 -0.96 -4.98 -7.24
C ALA A 68 -2.28 -4.41 -7.80
N CYS A 69 -2.55 -3.12 -7.56
CA CYS A 69 -3.73 -2.42 -8.05
C CYS A 69 -3.34 -1.52 -9.22
N SER A 70 -4.12 -1.56 -10.30
CA SER A 70 -3.95 -0.77 -11.51
C SER A 70 -4.90 0.44 -11.51
N VAL A 71 -4.68 1.35 -12.46
CA VAL A 71 -5.65 2.39 -12.80
C VAL A 71 -6.13 2.19 -14.22
N ILE A 72 -7.41 2.49 -14.47
CA ILE A 72 -7.96 2.58 -15.82
C ILE A 72 -8.58 3.94 -16.06
N PHE A 73 -8.50 4.39 -17.28
CA PHE A 73 -9.20 5.57 -17.78
C PHE A 73 -9.51 5.40 -19.27
N GLY A 74 -10.38 6.23 -19.80
CA GLY A 74 -10.71 6.11 -21.21
C GLY A 74 -11.96 6.89 -21.62
N LYS A 75 -12.37 6.69 -22.87
CA LYS A 75 -13.59 7.25 -23.43
C LYS A 75 -14.77 6.37 -23.03
N ASN A 76 -15.80 6.97 -22.42
CA ASN A 76 -17.00 6.28 -21.93
C ASN A 76 -16.74 5.15 -20.90
N VAL A 77 -15.69 5.28 -20.07
CA VAL A 77 -15.37 4.33 -19.01
C VAL A 77 -16.09 4.68 -17.71
N THR A 78 -16.32 5.96 -17.45
CA THR A 78 -17.02 6.45 -16.27
C THR A 78 -17.81 7.72 -16.56
N PRO A 79 -18.97 7.92 -15.92
CA PRO A 79 -19.70 9.19 -15.98
C PRO A 79 -19.16 10.27 -15.02
N ALA A 80 -18.16 9.97 -14.21
CA ALA A 80 -17.58 10.92 -13.28
C ALA A 80 -16.91 12.09 -14.02
N ALA A 81 -17.00 13.30 -13.46
CA ALA A 81 -16.38 14.47 -14.06
C ALA A 81 -14.85 14.32 -14.15
N PRO A 82 -14.22 14.70 -15.26
CA PRO A 82 -12.77 14.69 -15.39
C PRO A 82 -12.09 15.41 -14.22
N GLY A 83 -11.00 14.85 -13.71
CA GLY A 83 -10.26 15.39 -12.59
C GLY A 83 -10.96 15.31 -11.23
N SER A 84 -12.04 14.52 -11.08
CA SER A 84 -12.78 14.40 -9.82
C SER A 84 -12.23 13.32 -8.87
N ALA A 85 -11.30 12.48 -9.31
CA ALA A 85 -10.70 11.47 -8.43
C ALA A 85 -9.76 12.12 -7.42
N ARG A 86 -9.95 11.78 -6.16
CA ARG A 86 -9.25 12.37 -5.01
C ARG A 86 -8.83 11.32 -4.01
N GLY A 87 -7.82 11.66 -3.20
CA GLY A 87 -7.37 10.77 -2.13
C GLY A 87 -6.70 9.49 -2.62
N LEU A 88 -6.02 9.54 -3.75
CA LEU A 88 -5.28 8.41 -4.30
C LEU A 88 -3.89 8.35 -3.67
N TYR A 89 -3.62 7.31 -2.91
CA TYR A 89 -2.36 7.15 -2.18
C TYR A 89 -1.38 6.24 -2.93
N LEU A 90 -0.15 6.72 -3.04
CA LEU A 90 1.02 5.94 -3.44
C LEU A 90 1.97 5.83 -2.26
N ILE A 91 2.25 4.63 -1.82
CA ILE A 91 3.16 4.38 -0.72
C ILE A 91 4.59 4.31 -1.23
N VAL A 92 5.47 5.08 -0.61
CA VAL A 92 6.90 5.10 -0.93
C VAL A 92 7.73 4.89 0.33
N SER A 93 8.88 4.25 0.21
CA SER A 93 9.81 4.05 1.33
C SER A 93 10.75 5.25 1.57
N ASP A 94 10.92 6.09 0.54
CA ASP A 94 11.73 7.32 0.56
C ASP A 94 11.00 8.40 -0.24
N LEU A 95 10.40 9.33 0.48
CA LEU A 95 9.63 10.43 -0.10
C LEU A 95 10.51 11.39 -0.91
N ALA A 96 11.74 11.62 -0.45
CA ALA A 96 12.65 12.54 -1.12
C ALA A 96 13.13 11.97 -2.46
N ALA A 97 13.43 10.67 -2.50
CA ALA A 97 13.80 9.98 -3.73
C ALA A 97 12.64 9.91 -4.72
N ALA A 98 11.43 9.53 -4.27
CA ALA A 98 10.24 9.46 -5.11
C ALA A 98 9.88 10.84 -5.70
N ARG A 99 9.95 11.89 -4.89
CA ARG A 99 9.72 13.26 -5.35
C ARG A 99 10.75 13.70 -6.39
N ARG A 100 12.02 13.41 -6.18
CA ARG A 100 13.09 13.75 -7.11
C ARG A 100 12.91 13.06 -8.45
N ASP A 101 12.59 11.75 -8.45
CA ASP A 101 12.34 11.01 -9.68
C ASP A 101 11.23 11.66 -10.53
N LEU A 102 10.11 12.07 -9.91
CA LEU A 102 9.03 12.73 -10.66
C LEU A 102 9.43 14.13 -11.16
N LEU A 103 10.17 14.90 -10.37
CA LEU A 103 10.68 16.20 -10.81
C LEU A 103 11.63 16.06 -12.01
N ASP A 104 12.51 15.08 -11.99
CA ASP A 104 13.45 14.77 -13.09
C ASP A 104 12.71 14.38 -14.36
N ARG A 105 11.51 13.78 -14.23
CA ARG A 105 10.58 13.48 -15.33
C ARG A 105 9.71 14.68 -15.75
N GLY A 106 9.91 15.84 -15.16
CA GLY A 106 9.15 17.05 -15.46
C GLY A 106 7.71 17.04 -14.91
N ILE A 107 7.44 16.27 -13.87
CA ILE A 107 6.15 16.26 -13.16
C ILE A 107 6.23 17.24 -11.98
N ALA A 108 5.29 18.15 -11.89
CA ALA A 108 5.19 19.07 -10.76
C ALA A 108 4.72 18.30 -9.51
N VAL A 109 5.56 18.30 -8.46
CA VAL A 109 5.27 17.66 -7.17
C VAL A 109 5.46 18.71 -6.07
N SER A 110 4.54 18.77 -5.12
CA SER A 110 4.62 19.71 -4.00
C SER A 110 5.92 19.54 -3.20
N ALA A 111 6.29 20.57 -2.42
CA ALA A 111 7.24 20.34 -1.34
C ALA A 111 6.70 19.28 -0.36
N PRO A 112 7.57 18.55 0.36
CA PRO A 112 7.14 17.67 1.43
C PRO A 112 6.34 18.42 2.49
N PHE A 113 5.37 17.74 3.09
CA PHE A 113 4.59 18.25 4.20
C PHE A 113 4.19 17.13 5.17
N HIS A 114 3.74 17.50 6.37
CA HIS A 114 3.19 16.59 7.37
C HIS A 114 1.95 17.23 8.03
N GLY A 115 1.19 16.45 8.79
CA GLY A 115 0.06 16.95 9.57
C GLY A 115 0.49 17.59 10.87
N ALA A 116 -0.24 18.62 11.33
CA ALA A 116 0.00 19.28 12.62
C ALA A 116 -0.58 18.52 13.83
N GLY A 117 -1.25 17.40 13.60
CA GLY A 117 -1.94 16.61 14.64
C GLY A 117 -2.53 15.35 14.05
N ASP A 118 -3.69 14.95 14.56
CA ASP A 118 -4.41 13.78 14.04
C ASP A 118 -4.77 13.93 12.58
N VAL A 119 -4.73 12.82 11.85
CA VAL A 119 -5.06 12.78 10.43
C VAL A 119 -6.55 13.03 10.23
N HIS A 120 -6.89 14.06 9.48
CA HIS A 120 -8.25 14.33 9.04
C HIS A 120 -8.28 15.02 7.68
N ALA A 121 -9.35 14.82 6.95
CA ALA A 121 -9.54 15.46 5.65
C ALA A 121 -9.83 16.96 5.84
N GLY A 122 -9.14 17.79 5.06
CA GLY A 122 -9.43 19.21 4.92
C GLY A 122 -10.08 19.54 3.59
N PRO A 123 -10.62 20.73 3.42
CA PRO A 123 -11.23 21.18 2.18
C PRO A 123 -10.23 21.46 1.04
N ASP A 124 -8.95 21.63 1.39
CA ASP A 124 -7.91 22.03 0.44
C ASP A 124 -7.28 20.85 -0.30
N GLU A 125 -6.70 21.14 -1.45
CA GLU A 125 -5.92 20.17 -2.23
C GLU A 125 -4.58 19.81 -1.55
N PRO A 126 -4.20 18.54 -1.63
CA PRO A 126 -4.89 17.40 -2.21
C PRO A 126 -5.81 16.67 -1.23
N TYR A 127 -6.65 17.33 -0.51
CA TYR A 127 -7.72 16.80 0.36
C TYR A 127 -7.30 16.22 1.69
N LEU A 128 -6.03 15.98 1.91
CA LEU A 128 -5.55 15.47 3.16
C LEU A 128 -4.83 16.58 3.90
N PHE A 129 -5.16 16.77 5.16
CA PHE A 129 -4.62 17.77 6.07
C PHE A 129 -4.91 19.24 5.72
N GLY A 130 -5.45 19.58 4.57
CA GLY A 130 -5.87 20.91 4.22
C GLY A 130 -5.10 22.05 4.90
N SER A 131 -5.78 22.88 5.66
CA SER A 131 -5.21 23.98 6.44
C SER A 131 -4.26 23.55 7.58
N VAL A 132 -4.23 22.28 7.95
CA VAL A 132 -3.35 21.73 9.00
C VAL A 132 -2.03 21.17 8.44
N ARG A 133 -1.75 21.40 7.17
CA ARG A 133 -0.46 21.03 6.57
C ARG A 133 0.67 21.89 7.15
N VAL A 134 1.71 21.22 7.59
CA VAL A 134 2.95 21.84 8.01
C VAL A 134 4.04 21.54 7.00
N SER A 135 4.79 22.57 6.58
CA SER A 135 5.87 22.43 5.62
C SER A 135 6.98 21.54 6.13
N GLY A 136 7.55 20.72 5.24
CA GLY A 136 8.62 19.79 5.53
C GLY A 136 8.12 18.39 5.90
N ALA A 137 9.02 17.40 5.82
CA ALA A 137 8.75 16.07 6.30
C ALA A 137 8.55 16.06 7.82
N ASP A 138 7.88 15.03 8.34
CA ASP A 138 7.69 14.88 9.79
C ASP A 138 9.04 14.93 10.53
N PRO A 139 9.22 15.85 11.50
CA PRO A 139 10.47 16.00 12.24
C PRO A 139 10.88 14.72 13.00
N LYS A 140 9.90 13.90 13.40
CA LYS A 140 10.14 12.62 14.09
C LYS A 140 10.42 11.48 13.11
N ARG A 141 10.33 11.73 11.80
CA ARG A 141 10.48 10.70 10.75
C ARG A 141 9.58 9.49 10.97
N GLY A 142 8.40 9.71 11.53
CA GLY A 142 7.41 8.67 11.77
C GLY A 142 6.90 8.07 10.47
N SER A 143 6.74 6.74 10.46
CA SER A 143 6.08 6.05 9.35
C SER A 143 4.64 6.57 9.20
N TYR A 144 4.16 6.72 7.96
CA TYR A 144 2.85 7.30 7.58
C TYR A 144 2.70 8.81 7.80
N SER A 145 3.75 9.52 8.22
CA SER A 145 3.61 10.91 8.69
C SER A 145 4.08 11.96 7.68
N SER A 146 4.83 11.58 6.64
CA SER A 146 5.35 12.51 5.62
C SER A 146 4.68 12.30 4.27
N PHE A 147 4.40 13.40 3.56
CA PHE A 147 3.63 13.41 2.33
C PHE A 147 4.21 14.36 1.29
N ALA A 148 3.88 14.10 0.01
CA ALA A 148 3.97 15.05 -1.09
C ALA A 148 2.86 14.76 -2.09
N SER A 149 2.41 15.75 -2.84
CA SER A 149 1.26 15.61 -3.72
C SER A 149 1.55 16.06 -5.14
N PHE A 150 0.85 15.45 -6.08
CA PHE A 150 0.82 15.86 -7.47
C PHE A 150 -0.55 15.59 -8.07
N SER A 151 -0.82 16.13 -9.25
CA SER A 151 -2.06 15.86 -9.98
C SER A 151 -1.75 15.47 -11.41
N ASP A 152 -2.64 14.69 -12.01
CA ASP A 152 -2.61 14.47 -13.45
C ASP A 152 -3.09 15.72 -14.22
N PRO A 153 -3.03 15.74 -15.57
CA PRO A 153 -3.43 16.89 -16.36
C PRO A 153 -4.90 17.31 -16.25
N ASP A 154 -5.76 16.40 -15.77
CA ASP A 154 -7.18 16.70 -15.54
C ASP A 154 -7.46 17.15 -14.10
N GLY A 155 -6.47 17.04 -13.21
CA GLY A 155 -6.59 17.39 -11.80
C GLY A 155 -6.91 16.24 -10.88
N ASN A 156 -6.89 14.99 -11.34
CA ASN A 156 -6.98 13.83 -10.42
C ASN A 156 -5.80 13.86 -9.44
N GLY A 157 -6.10 13.84 -8.14
CA GLY A 157 -5.15 14.12 -7.08
C GLY A 157 -4.47 12.87 -6.53
N TRP A 158 -3.14 12.86 -6.53
CA TRP A 158 -2.27 11.83 -6.02
C TRP A 158 -1.48 12.31 -4.80
N LEU A 159 -1.28 11.40 -3.86
CA LEU A 159 -0.54 11.66 -2.64
C LEU A 159 0.52 10.59 -2.42
N PHE A 160 1.78 10.97 -2.40
CA PHE A 160 2.82 10.13 -1.82
C PHE A 160 2.71 10.13 -0.31
N GLN A 161 2.77 8.96 0.30
CA GLN A 161 2.90 8.78 1.73
C GLN A 161 4.14 7.93 2.03
N GLU A 162 5.05 8.44 2.86
CA GLU A 162 6.23 7.71 3.28
C GLU A 162 5.86 6.65 4.32
N VAL A 163 6.16 5.38 4.01
CA VAL A 163 5.92 4.26 4.91
C VAL A 163 7.20 3.44 5.03
N THR A 164 7.93 3.65 6.12
CA THR A 164 9.19 2.97 6.42
C THR A 164 8.98 1.69 7.22
N THR A 165 7.90 1.63 8.00
CA THR A 165 7.49 0.47 8.77
C THR A 165 5.98 0.31 8.67
N ARG A 166 5.51 -0.86 8.28
CA ARG A 166 4.08 -1.16 8.18
C ARG A 166 3.44 -1.34 9.55
N LEU A 167 2.22 -0.84 9.70
CA LEU A 167 1.39 -1.12 10.88
C LEU A 167 1.00 -2.61 10.89
N PRO A 168 0.93 -3.23 12.07
CA PRO A 168 0.41 -4.60 12.22
C PRO A 168 -0.97 -4.75 11.55
N GLY A 169 -1.19 -5.88 10.88
CA GLY A 169 -2.46 -6.17 10.17
C GLY A 169 -2.62 -5.51 8.81
N ARG A 170 -1.67 -4.70 8.35
CA ARG A 170 -1.63 -4.15 6.98
C ARG A 170 -1.00 -5.11 5.96
N ILE A 171 -0.47 -6.22 6.42
CA ILE A 171 0.08 -7.29 5.60
C ILE A 171 -0.92 -8.43 5.64
N ALA A 172 -1.35 -8.93 4.48
CA ALA A 172 -2.20 -10.11 4.41
C ALA A 172 -1.45 -11.27 5.10
N GLY A 173 -2.12 -11.96 6.04
CA GLY A 173 -1.50 -13.00 6.87
C GLY A 173 -1.01 -14.25 6.12
N ASP A 174 -1.25 -14.31 4.80
CA ASP A 174 -0.86 -15.38 3.89
C ASP A 174 0.16 -14.94 2.81
N GLY A 175 0.61 -13.67 2.83
CA GLY A 175 1.59 -13.13 1.90
C GLY A 175 2.71 -12.37 2.59
N THR A 176 3.96 -12.79 2.37
CA THR A 176 5.14 -12.03 2.75
C THR A 176 5.52 -11.05 1.63
N THR A 177 5.76 -9.78 1.97
CA THR A 177 6.22 -8.78 1.02
C THR A 177 7.44 -8.05 1.58
N PHE A 178 8.41 -7.77 0.70
CA PHE A 178 9.62 -7.05 1.07
C PHE A 178 9.75 -5.81 0.19
N ALA A 179 10.07 -4.68 0.80
CA ALA A 179 10.26 -3.41 0.09
C ALA A 179 11.52 -3.43 -0.81
N SER A 180 12.51 -4.25 -0.48
CA SER A 180 13.77 -4.38 -1.22
C SER A 180 14.51 -5.65 -0.86
N THR A 181 15.55 -5.99 -1.64
CA THR A 181 16.51 -7.06 -1.30
C THR A 181 17.21 -6.82 0.04
N ALA A 182 17.46 -5.56 0.38
CA ALA A 182 18.06 -5.20 1.67
C ALA A 182 17.11 -5.46 2.84
N ASP A 183 15.83 -5.20 2.66
CA ASP A 183 14.78 -5.49 3.63
C ASP A 183 14.63 -6.99 3.87
N LEU A 184 14.56 -7.79 2.80
CA LEU A 184 14.58 -9.26 2.89
C LEU A 184 15.83 -9.75 3.63
N ALA A 185 17.02 -9.24 3.28
CA ALA A 185 18.25 -9.63 3.93
C ALA A 185 18.29 -9.26 5.42
N ALA A 186 17.73 -8.12 5.80
CA ALA A 186 17.59 -7.73 7.20
C ALA A 186 16.67 -8.68 7.98
N THR A 187 15.54 -9.04 7.39
CA THR A 187 14.58 -10.01 7.98
C THR A 187 15.20 -11.39 8.14
N LEU A 188 15.91 -11.89 7.11
CA LEU A 188 16.63 -13.18 7.20
C LEU A 188 17.69 -13.19 8.30
N ARG A 189 18.41 -12.07 8.53
CA ARG A 189 19.37 -11.98 9.64
C ARG A 189 18.68 -12.04 11.01
N ARG A 190 17.54 -11.39 11.18
CA ARG A 190 16.75 -11.48 12.42
C ARG A 190 16.26 -12.91 12.66
N ALA A 191 15.70 -13.55 11.62
CA ALA A 191 15.29 -14.95 11.69
C ALA A 191 16.46 -15.87 12.06
N ALA A 192 17.66 -15.65 11.48
CA ALA A 192 18.85 -16.45 11.79
C ALA A 192 19.28 -16.34 13.26
N VAL A 193 19.24 -15.14 13.83
CA VAL A 193 19.55 -14.94 15.26
C VAL A 193 18.54 -15.66 16.14
N ALA A 194 17.25 -15.51 15.85
CA ALA A 194 16.19 -16.17 16.62
C ALA A 194 16.23 -17.70 16.48
N HIS A 195 16.54 -18.21 15.29
CA HIS A 195 16.71 -19.64 15.04
C HIS A 195 17.90 -20.24 15.81
N GLY A 196 19.01 -19.51 15.91
CA GLY A 196 20.14 -19.95 16.73
C GLY A 196 19.78 -20.11 18.22
N GLU A 197 18.86 -19.31 18.76
CA GLU A 197 18.34 -19.48 20.12
C GLU A 197 17.35 -20.67 20.21
N HIS A 198 16.61 -20.94 19.15
CA HIS A 198 15.77 -22.12 19.04
C HIS A 198 16.61 -23.40 19.05
N GLU A 199 17.67 -23.49 18.23
CA GLU A 199 18.58 -24.65 18.20
C GLU A 199 19.26 -24.92 19.56
N LYS A 200 19.64 -23.86 20.27
CA LYS A 200 20.18 -24.01 21.66
C LYS A 200 19.16 -24.62 22.60
N ARG A 201 17.87 -24.29 22.46
CA ARG A 201 16.81 -24.84 23.32
C ARG A 201 16.49 -26.30 23.01
N ILE A 202 16.47 -26.68 21.74
CA ILE A 202 16.24 -28.07 21.33
C ILE A 202 17.50 -28.96 21.50
N GLY A 203 18.66 -28.34 21.72
CA GLY A 203 19.92 -29.04 21.96
C GLY A 203 20.55 -29.65 20.72
N GLY A 204 20.21 -29.18 19.52
CA GLY A 204 20.73 -29.73 18.26
C GLY A 204 20.37 -28.87 17.04
N HIS A 205 20.87 -29.32 15.89
CA HIS A 205 20.54 -28.68 14.61
C HIS A 205 19.09 -28.98 14.21
N ASP A 206 18.36 -27.96 13.75
CA ASP A 206 17.01 -28.09 13.24
C ASP A 206 17.04 -28.37 11.74
N GLU A 207 16.73 -29.59 11.34
CA GLU A 207 16.64 -29.99 9.92
C GLU A 207 15.49 -29.28 9.19
N ASN A 208 14.48 -28.76 9.91
CA ASN A 208 13.34 -28.03 9.36
C ASN A 208 13.53 -26.52 9.41
N TRP A 209 14.78 -26.04 9.45
CA TRP A 209 15.08 -24.62 9.53
C TRP A 209 14.35 -23.75 8.50
N ALA A 210 14.10 -24.29 7.29
CA ALA A 210 13.43 -23.55 6.22
C ALA A 210 11.96 -23.24 6.57
N ASP A 211 11.23 -24.21 7.13
CA ASP A 211 9.85 -24.03 7.58
C ASP A 211 9.79 -23.10 8.79
N TRP A 212 10.75 -23.23 9.72
CA TRP A 212 10.86 -22.36 10.88
C TRP A 212 11.13 -20.90 10.47
N TYR A 213 12.03 -20.66 9.51
CA TYR A 213 12.28 -19.31 8.95
C TYR A 213 11.05 -18.73 8.28
N ALA A 214 10.33 -19.55 7.50
CA ALA A 214 9.10 -19.12 6.85
C ALA A 214 8.04 -18.69 7.87
N ASP A 215 7.82 -19.51 8.93
CA ASP A 215 6.88 -19.18 10.01
C ASP A 215 7.31 -17.92 10.77
N TYR A 216 8.62 -17.77 11.07
CA TYR A 216 9.16 -16.56 11.69
C TYR A 216 8.86 -15.32 10.87
N ILE A 217 9.18 -15.33 9.57
CA ILE A 217 9.02 -14.20 8.67
C ILE A 217 7.54 -13.82 8.53
N VAL A 218 6.66 -14.80 8.33
CA VAL A 218 5.21 -14.57 8.22
C VAL A 218 4.66 -13.95 9.51
N ARG A 219 5.03 -14.48 10.67
CA ARG A 219 4.55 -13.98 11.97
C ARG A 219 5.12 -12.59 12.30
N GLU A 220 6.42 -12.36 12.02
CA GLU A 220 7.03 -11.03 12.22
C GLU A 220 6.31 -9.97 11.41
N GLN A 221 6.03 -10.24 10.13
CA GLN A 221 5.31 -9.30 9.27
C GLN A 221 3.84 -9.13 9.69
N ALA A 222 3.20 -10.18 10.20
CA ALA A 222 1.83 -10.14 10.69
C ALA A 222 1.69 -9.53 12.09
N GLY A 223 2.81 -9.22 12.80
CA GLY A 223 2.80 -8.77 14.20
C GLY A 223 2.28 -9.83 15.16
N GLN A 224 2.43 -11.10 14.82
CA GLN A 224 2.02 -12.24 15.63
C GLN A 224 3.17 -12.68 16.58
N PRO A 225 2.87 -13.45 17.67
CA PRO A 225 3.91 -14.05 18.47
C PRO A 225 4.87 -14.89 17.62
N LEU A 226 6.17 -14.65 17.78
CA LEU A 226 7.21 -15.34 17.02
C LEU A 226 7.31 -16.81 17.43
N PRO A 227 7.78 -17.71 16.53
CA PRO A 227 7.97 -19.11 16.86
C PRO A 227 9.05 -19.22 17.95
N SER A 228 8.80 -20.09 18.87
CA SER A 228 9.69 -20.33 20.04
C SER A 228 10.56 -21.55 19.84
#